data_a5c472277d296d74ba7eb484dc5d4e96
#
_entry.id   a5c472277d296d74ba7eb484dc5d4e96
#
_cell.length_a   1.000
_cell.length_b   1.000
_cell.length_c   1.000
_cell.angle_alpha   90.00
_cell.angle_beta   90.00
_cell.angle_gamma   90.00
#
_symmetry.space_group_name_H-M   'P 1'
#
loop_
_entity.id
_entity.type
_entity.pdbx_description
1 polymer ?
#
loop_
_entity_poly.entity_id
_entity_poly.type
_entity_poly.pdbx_seq_one_letter_code
_entity_poly.pdbx_strand_id
1 'polypeptide(L)'
;MKINLKQVGVTGKIKEITVENMKNSLGNTVPNQFQVFIRSEEGVYRCLFSYESLIVVIMNGELTKVGKNYCYSNTTGKYRNMFTGLTLKKLNEYIKENMSYNCDNECWELN
;
A
#
# COMPACT_ATOMS: atom_id res chain seq x y z
N MET A 1 9.58 9.94 7.17
CA MET A 1 8.38 9.08 7.26
C MET A 1 8.69 7.83 8.07
N LYS A 2 7.73 7.37 8.82
CA LYS A 2 7.87 6.20 9.67
C LYS A 2 7.18 5.00 9.01
N ILE A 3 7.90 3.91 8.79
CA ILE A 3 7.37 2.71 8.15
C ILE A 3 7.27 1.59 9.19
N ASN A 4 6.06 1.06 9.39
CA ASN A 4 5.85 -0.09 10.25
C ASN A 4 5.98 -1.37 9.43
N LEU A 5 7.14 -2.00 9.50
CA LEU A 5 7.44 -3.20 8.71
C LEU A 5 6.53 -4.39 9.06
N LYS A 6 6.09 -4.45 10.31
CA LYS A 6 5.16 -5.50 10.73
C LYS A 6 3.79 -5.32 10.06
N GLN A 7 3.31 -4.10 9.97
CA GLN A 7 2.05 -3.79 9.28
C GLN A 7 2.14 -4.12 7.79
N VAL A 8 3.27 -3.81 7.16
CA VAL A 8 3.51 -4.16 5.75
C VAL A 8 3.58 -5.67 5.56
N GLY A 9 4.01 -6.41 6.58
CA GLY A 9 4.15 -7.85 6.51
C GLY A 9 5.46 -8.31 5.89
N VAL A 10 6.51 -7.51 6.03
CA VAL A 10 7.83 -7.86 5.48
C VAL A 10 8.42 -9.00 6.29
N THR A 11 8.87 -10.04 5.59
CA THR A 11 9.57 -11.19 6.16
C THR A 11 10.92 -11.37 5.50
N GLY A 12 11.84 -12.01 6.22
CA GLY A 12 13.21 -12.20 5.77
C GLY A 12 14.06 -10.94 5.97
N LYS A 13 15.34 -11.10 5.71
CA LYS A 13 16.31 -10.01 5.87
C LYS A 13 16.09 -8.94 4.79
N ILE A 14 15.96 -7.69 5.21
CA ILE A 14 15.77 -6.57 4.31
C ILE A 14 17.10 -6.24 3.62
N LYS A 15 17.05 -6.12 2.28
CA LYS A 15 18.20 -5.78 1.45
C LYS A 15 18.16 -4.34 0.97
N GLU A 16 16.98 -3.78 0.77
CA GLU A 16 16.84 -2.43 0.23
C GLU A 16 15.48 -1.85 0.57
N ILE A 17 15.46 -0.55 0.88
CA ILE A 17 14.23 0.23 1.04
C ILE A 17 14.41 1.53 0.25
N THR A 18 13.46 1.84 -0.63
CA THR A 18 13.44 3.07 -1.40
C THR A 18 12.11 3.77 -1.19
N VAL A 19 12.15 5.07 -0.93
CA VAL A 19 10.95 5.89 -0.73
C VAL A 19 10.94 6.99 -1.79
N GLU A 20 9.83 7.11 -2.52
CA GLU A 20 9.63 8.15 -3.52
C GLU A 20 8.24 8.76 -3.38
N ASN A 21 8.12 10.05 -3.69
CA ASN A 21 6.79 10.65 -3.82
C ASN A 21 6.11 10.16 -5.10
N MET A 22 4.80 10.01 -5.03
CA MET A 22 4.00 9.81 -6.24
C MET A 22 4.09 11.05 -7.12
N LYS A 23 3.85 10.88 -8.41
CA LYS A 23 3.80 11.98 -9.37
C LYS A 23 2.40 12.08 -9.96
N ASN A 24 1.96 13.31 -10.22
CA ASN A 24 0.67 13.54 -10.88
C ASN A 24 0.80 13.35 -12.41
N SER A 25 -0.30 13.54 -13.14
CA SER A 25 -0.33 13.36 -14.59
C SER A 25 0.60 14.29 -15.35
N LEU A 26 1.01 15.41 -14.75
CA LEU A 26 1.96 16.37 -15.33
C LEU A 26 3.42 16.06 -14.97
N GLY A 27 3.66 14.98 -14.23
CA GLY A 27 4.99 14.59 -13.78
C GLY A 27 5.49 15.36 -12.56
N ASN A 28 4.64 16.15 -11.91
CA ASN A 28 5.02 16.91 -10.72
C ASN A 28 4.92 16.02 -9.46
N THR A 29 5.83 16.27 -8.52
CA THR A 29 5.84 15.59 -7.24
C THR A 29 4.58 15.92 -6.44
N VAL A 30 3.95 14.87 -5.89
CA VAL A 30 2.76 15.01 -5.04
C VAL A 30 3.19 14.91 -3.58
N PRO A 31 2.94 15.95 -2.77
CA PRO A 31 3.27 15.86 -1.35
C PRO A 31 2.42 14.81 -0.64
N ASN A 32 3.00 14.16 0.37
CA ASN A 32 2.31 13.25 1.29
C ASN A 32 1.71 11.98 0.65
N GLN A 33 2.03 11.69 -0.60
CA GLN A 33 1.68 10.43 -1.26
C GLN A 33 2.98 9.76 -1.65
N PHE A 34 3.32 8.65 -0.97
CA PHE A 34 4.62 8.01 -1.12
C PHE A 34 4.46 6.58 -1.61
N GLN A 35 5.32 6.19 -2.55
CA GLN A 35 5.50 4.78 -2.85
C GLN A 35 6.80 4.30 -2.22
N VAL A 36 6.70 3.16 -1.56
CA VAL A 36 7.82 2.55 -0.85
C VAL A 36 8.08 1.19 -1.46
N PHE A 37 9.34 0.97 -1.86
CA PHE A 37 9.79 -0.32 -2.37
C PHE A 37 10.66 -0.96 -1.31
N ILE A 38 10.34 -2.19 -0.94
CA ILE A 38 11.12 -2.96 0.02
C ILE A 38 11.51 -4.26 -0.64
N ARG A 39 12.79 -4.56 -0.66
CA ARG A 39 13.28 -5.84 -1.13
C ARG A 39 13.89 -6.60 0.04
N SER A 40 13.40 -7.80 0.28
CA SER A 40 13.92 -8.69 1.30
C SER A 40 14.37 -10.00 0.65
N GLU A 41 14.93 -10.91 1.45
CA GLU A 41 15.29 -12.24 0.98
C GLU A 41 14.08 -13.03 0.46
N GLU A 42 12.87 -12.71 0.96
CA GLU A 42 11.66 -13.48 0.65
C GLU A 42 10.74 -12.81 -0.36
N GLY A 43 10.98 -11.57 -0.73
CA GLY A 43 10.13 -10.95 -1.73
C GLY A 43 10.35 -9.47 -1.95
N VAL A 44 9.57 -8.93 -2.89
CA VAL A 44 9.54 -7.52 -3.25
C VAL A 44 8.18 -6.96 -2.87
N TYR A 45 8.19 -5.90 -2.08
CA TYR A 45 6.97 -5.25 -1.57
C TYR A 45 6.90 -3.85 -2.14
N ARG A 46 5.76 -3.53 -2.75
CA ARG A 46 5.45 -2.17 -3.20
C ARG A 46 4.31 -1.67 -2.32
N CYS A 47 4.53 -0.54 -1.67
CA CYS A 47 3.56 0.01 -0.73
C CYS A 47 3.19 1.44 -1.11
N LEU A 48 1.94 1.79 -0.92
CA LEU A 48 1.50 3.18 -1.00
C LEU A 48 1.21 3.66 0.41
N PHE A 49 1.81 4.80 0.77
CA PHE A 49 1.53 5.51 2.03
C PHE A 49 0.94 6.87 1.70
N SER A 50 -0.11 7.24 2.40
CA SER A 50 -0.68 8.58 2.37
C SER A 50 -0.42 9.21 3.72
N TYR A 51 0.36 10.30 3.73
CA TYR A 51 0.95 10.80 4.97
C TYR A 51 1.75 9.67 5.64
N GLU A 52 1.40 9.27 6.85
CA GLU A 52 2.05 8.16 7.53
C GLU A 52 1.22 6.87 7.53
N SER A 53 0.06 6.89 6.86
CA SER A 53 -0.86 5.74 6.84
C SER A 53 -0.56 4.79 5.69
N LEU A 54 -0.43 3.52 6.00
CA LEU A 54 -0.36 2.48 4.98
C LEU A 54 -1.71 2.39 4.26
N ILE A 55 -1.66 2.44 2.94
CA ILE A 55 -2.87 2.35 2.10
C ILE A 55 -3.00 0.96 1.49
N VAL A 56 -1.97 0.49 0.77
CA VAL A 56 -1.97 -0.85 0.17
C VAL A 56 -0.55 -1.41 0.12
N VAL A 57 -0.44 -2.73 0.11
CA VAL A 57 0.79 -3.46 -0.15
C VAL A 57 0.57 -4.45 -1.29
N ILE A 58 1.45 -4.40 -2.27
CA ILE A 58 1.51 -5.37 -3.36
C ILE A 58 2.83 -6.13 -3.20
N MET A 59 2.74 -7.42 -2.91
CA MET A 59 3.91 -8.28 -2.73
C MET A 59 4.03 -9.21 -3.92
N ASN A 60 5.17 -9.17 -4.61
CA ASN A 60 5.42 -10.00 -5.79
C ASN A 60 4.27 -9.95 -6.81
N GLY A 61 3.70 -8.76 -7.00
CA GLY A 61 2.60 -8.54 -7.93
C GLY A 61 1.20 -8.85 -7.40
N GLU A 62 1.07 -9.31 -6.17
CA GLU A 62 -0.22 -9.62 -5.55
C GLU A 62 -0.58 -8.61 -4.47
N LEU A 63 -1.83 -8.12 -4.48
CA LEU A 63 -2.34 -7.24 -3.44
C LEU A 63 -2.56 -8.03 -2.16
N THR A 64 -1.73 -7.79 -1.13
CA THR A 64 -1.71 -8.59 0.10
C THR A 64 -2.27 -7.86 1.31
N LYS A 65 -2.25 -6.53 1.33
CA LYS A 65 -2.71 -5.73 2.46
C LYS A 65 -3.43 -4.49 1.97
N VAL A 66 -4.48 -4.09 2.68
CA VAL A 66 -5.18 -2.80 2.48
C VAL A 66 -5.34 -2.15 3.83
N GLY A 67 -4.78 -0.96 4.01
CA GLY A 67 -4.84 -0.24 5.28
C GLY A 67 -6.22 0.32 5.59
N LYS A 68 -6.49 0.59 6.86
CA LYS A 68 -7.80 1.09 7.30
C LYS A 68 -8.21 2.41 6.66
N ASN A 69 -7.25 3.23 6.24
CA ASN A 69 -7.50 4.56 5.65
C ASN A 69 -7.48 4.55 4.11
N TYR A 70 -7.71 3.41 3.49
CA TYR A 70 -7.61 3.27 2.03
C TYR A 70 -8.60 4.13 1.24
N CYS A 71 -9.67 4.59 1.86
CA CYS A 71 -10.65 5.49 1.25
C CYS A 71 -10.85 6.77 2.06
N TYR A 72 -9.79 7.24 2.69
CA TYR A 72 -9.81 8.40 3.59
C TYR A 72 -10.20 9.71 2.91
N SER A 73 -9.71 9.96 1.69
CA SER A 73 -9.96 11.19 0.95
C SER A 73 -9.95 10.95 -0.54
N ASN A 74 -10.43 11.95 -1.30
CA ASN A 74 -10.39 11.90 -2.76
C ASN A 74 -8.96 11.83 -3.28
N THR A 75 -8.02 12.56 -2.67
CA THR A 75 -6.61 12.53 -3.06
C THR A 75 -6.01 11.15 -2.83
N THR A 76 -6.22 10.57 -1.65
CA THR A 76 -5.77 9.20 -1.37
C THR A 76 -6.37 8.22 -2.36
N GLY A 77 -7.67 8.35 -2.65
CA GLY A 77 -8.35 7.48 -3.60
C GLY A 77 -7.78 7.55 -5.01
N LYS A 78 -7.46 8.76 -5.48
CA LYS A 78 -6.85 8.97 -6.80
C LYS A 78 -5.53 8.21 -6.93
N TYR A 79 -4.63 8.39 -5.97
CA TYR A 79 -3.30 7.76 -6.03
C TYR A 79 -3.34 6.27 -5.72
N ARG A 80 -4.26 5.84 -4.87
CA ARG A 80 -4.52 4.41 -4.67
C ARG A 80 -4.95 3.75 -5.98
N ASN A 81 -5.87 4.36 -6.72
CA ASN A 81 -6.33 3.82 -8.01
C ASN A 81 -5.19 3.76 -9.03
N MET A 82 -4.36 4.79 -9.08
CA MET A 82 -3.18 4.81 -9.95
C MET A 82 -2.19 3.69 -9.57
N PHE A 83 -1.98 3.51 -8.27
CA PHE A 83 -1.01 2.55 -7.75
C PHE A 83 -1.46 1.10 -7.98
N THR A 84 -2.73 0.80 -7.72
CA THR A 84 -3.27 -0.56 -7.83
C THR A 84 -3.80 -0.91 -9.21
N GLY A 85 -4.15 0.08 -10.02
CA GLY A 85 -4.86 -0.13 -11.26
C GLY A 85 -6.34 -0.51 -11.07
N LEU A 86 -6.87 -0.39 -9.86
CA LEU A 86 -8.24 -0.77 -9.53
C LEU A 86 -9.09 0.46 -9.21
N THR A 87 -10.38 0.41 -9.54
CA THR A 87 -11.36 1.36 -9.03
C THR A 87 -11.70 1.02 -7.57
N LEU A 88 -12.29 1.97 -6.85
CA LEU A 88 -12.72 1.70 -5.46
C LEU A 88 -13.72 0.54 -5.41
N LYS A 89 -14.64 0.47 -6.37
CA LYS A 89 -15.62 -0.62 -6.45
C LYS A 89 -14.94 -1.99 -6.55
N LYS A 90 -13.99 -2.11 -7.45
CA LYS A 90 -13.26 -3.37 -7.65
C LYS A 90 -12.39 -3.72 -6.45
N LEU A 91 -11.78 -2.72 -5.83
CA LEU A 91 -11.00 -2.94 -4.62
C LEU A 91 -11.88 -3.43 -3.46
N ASN A 92 -13.05 -2.82 -3.28
CA ASN A 92 -14.00 -3.25 -2.24
C ASN A 92 -14.48 -4.69 -2.47
N GLU A 93 -14.74 -5.07 -3.72
CA GLU A 93 -15.10 -6.44 -4.08
C GLU A 93 -13.97 -7.41 -3.76
N TYR A 94 -12.73 -7.03 -4.09
CA TYR A 94 -11.55 -7.84 -3.79
C TYR A 94 -11.37 -8.07 -2.29
N ILE A 95 -11.51 -7.00 -1.50
CA ILE A 95 -11.41 -7.07 -0.04
C ILE A 95 -12.47 -8.03 0.51
N LYS A 96 -13.71 -7.87 0.09
CA LYS A 96 -14.84 -8.70 0.54
C LYS A 96 -14.61 -10.18 0.25
N GLU A 97 -14.10 -10.49 -0.93
CA GLU A 97 -13.94 -11.86 -1.39
C GLU A 97 -12.67 -12.55 -0.88
N ASN A 98 -11.61 -11.80 -0.60
CA ASN A 98 -10.29 -12.39 -0.38
C ASN A 98 -9.64 -12.01 0.94
N MET A 99 -10.15 -11.04 1.67
CA MET A 99 -9.46 -10.47 2.83
C MET A 99 -10.28 -10.49 4.10
N SER A 100 -9.57 -10.47 5.23
CA SER A 100 -10.15 -10.31 6.57
C SER A 100 -9.41 -9.19 7.29
N TYR A 101 -10.13 -8.42 8.12
CA TYR A 101 -9.54 -7.30 8.85
C TYR A 101 -8.76 -7.80 10.07
N ASN A 102 -7.52 -7.34 10.20
CA ASN A 102 -6.67 -7.60 11.36
C ASN A 102 -6.62 -6.34 12.22
N CYS A 103 -7.25 -6.37 13.40
CA CYS A 103 -7.31 -5.22 14.30
C CYS A 103 -5.95 -4.81 14.85
N ASP A 104 -5.05 -5.77 15.04
CA ASP A 104 -3.72 -5.49 15.59
C ASP A 104 -2.85 -4.70 14.60
N ASN A 105 -2.95 -5.02 13.32
CA ASN A 105 -2.20 -4.35 12.27
C ASN A 105 -3.00 -3.23 11.59
N GLU A 106 -4.27 -3.07 11.94
CA GLU A 106 -5.17 -2.06 11.39
C GLU A 106 -5.23 -2.10 9.86
N CYS A 107 -5.32 -3.30 9.30
CA CYS A 107 -5.44 -3.49 7.85
C CYS A 107 -6.17 -4.79 7.52
N TRP A 108 -6.72 -4.84 6.30
CA TRP A 108 -7.21 -6.08 5.71
C TRP A 108 -6.04 -6.88 5.18
N GLU A 109 -6.07 -8.17 5.36
CA GLU A 109 -5.02 -9.11 4.96
C GLU A 109 -5.66 -10.28 4.21
N LEU A 110 -4.91 -10.89 3.29
CA LEU A 110 -5.38 -12.07 2.58
C LEU A 110 -5.74 -13.20 3.55
N ASN A 111 -6.85 -13.86 3.25
CA ASN A 111 -7.30 -15.00 4.03
C ASN A 111 -6.36 -16.21 3.90
#